data_8dc70c84ebbd8016ce0cdfe80fdd5610
#
_entry.id   8dc70c84ebbd8016ce0cdfe80fdd5610
#
_cell.length_a   1.000
_cell.length_b   1.000
_cell.length_c   1.000
_cell.angle_alpha   90.00
_cell.angle_beta   90.00
_cell.angle_gamma   90.00
#
_symmetry.space_group_name_H-M   'P 1'
#
loop_
_entity.id
_entity.type
_entity.pdbx_description
1 polymer ?
#
loop_
_entity_poly.entity_id
_entity_poly.type
_entity_poly.pdbx_seq_one_letter_code
_entity_poly.pdbx_strand_id
1 'polypeptide(L)'
;MVYWITGRRNSGKTTLAYRLKAQIPGSVVLDGDEIRELWKMGFSDKDRVRHLQRITKMAKLLEGQGHTVIIACVSPKRLWRKHFQKQFKESLEICMPFGELWENTEFEEPEGKK
;
A
#
# COMPACT_ATOMS: atom_id res chain seq x y z
N MET A 1 -7.54 -2.16 -12.07
CA MET A 1 -6.13 -2.46 -11.75
C MET A 1 -5.70 -1.71 -10.50
N VAL A 2 -5.09 -2.40 -9.57
CA VAL A 2 -4.54 -1.81 -8.35
C VAL A 2 -3.03 -2.08 -8.32
N TYR A 3 -2.23 -1.03 -8.23
CA TYR A 3 -0.80 -1.15 -7.98
C TYR A 3 -0.57 -1.00 -6.48
N TRP A 4 -0.04 -2.03 -5.85
CA TRP A 4 0.24 -2.03 -4.42
C TRP A 4 1.74 -1.86 -4.22
N ILE A 5 2.16 -0.62 -3.90
CA ILE A 5 3.56 -0.32 -3.67
C ILE A 5 3.84 -0.49 -2.19
N THR A 6 4.69 -1.44 -1.85
CA THR A 6 5.08 -1.73 -0.48
C THR A 6 6.59 -1.56 -0.33
N GLY A 7 7.05 -1.57 0.88
CA GLY A 7 8.47 -1.44 1.19
C GLY A 7 8.67 -0.74 2.51
N ARG A 8 9.92 -0.63 2.89
CA ARG A 8 10.31 0.00 4.14
C ARG A 8 10.08 1.51 4.10
N ARG A 9 10.12 2.13 5.26
CA ARG A 9 10.05 3.57 5.38
C ARG A 9 11.14 4.24 4.53
N ASN A 10 10.82 5.37 3.92
CA ASN A 10 11.75 6.14 3.08
C ASN A 10 12.35 5.36 1.91
N SER A 11 11.60 4.38 1.41
CA SER A 11 12.04 3.58 0.25
C SER A 11 11.64 4.21 -1.09
N GLY A 12 10.95 5.34 -1.07
CA GLY A 12 10.51 6.02 -2.29
C GLY A 12 9.13 5.63 -2.78
N LYS A 13 8.31 4.98 -1.95
CA LYS A 13 6.96 4.53 -2.33
C LYS A 13 6.09 5.69 -2.83
N THR A 14 6.02 6.76 -2.07
CA THR A 14 5.21 7.93 -2.42
C THR A 14 5.68 8.57 -3.72
N THR A 15 6.98 8.70 -3.88
CA THR A 15 7.57 9.25 -5.11
C THR A 15 7.18 8.41 -6.32
N LEU A 16 7.30 7.09 -6.22
CA LEU A 16 6.91 6.20 -7.32
C LEU A 16 5.41 6.29 -7.58
N ALA A 17 4.60 6.33 -6.53
CA ALA A 17 3.15 6.42 -6.68
C ALA A 17 2.73 7.64 -7.49
N TYR A 18 3.29 8.80 -7.20
CA TYR A 18 2.95 10.02 -7.92
C TYR A 18 3.55 10.08 -9.32
N ARG A 19 4.66 9.41 -9.56
CA ARG A 19 5.19 9.24 -10.93
C ARG A 19 4.25 8.38 -11.78
N LEU A 20 3.74 7.30 -11.22
CA LEU A 20 2.76 6.45 -11.90
C LEU A 20 1.47 7.22 -12.16
N LYS A 21 1.01 8.00 -11.18
CA LYS A 21 -0.18 8.83 -11.34
C LYS A 21 -0.05 9.78 -12.53
N ALA A 22 1.11 10.39 -12.69
CA ALA A 22 1.36 11.31 -13.79
C ALA A 22 1.29 10.63 -15.18
N GLN A 23 1.58 9.33 -15.23
CA GLN A 23 1.59 8.56 -16.46
C GLN A 23 0.29 7.82 -16.76
N ILE A 24 -0.55 7.64 -15.76
CA ILE A 24 -1.81 6.90 -15.91
C ILE A 24 -2.97 7.87 -15.71
N PRO A 25 -3.59 8.38 -16.80
CA PRO A 25 -4.70 9.31 -16.69
C PRO A 25 -5.86 8.74 -15.88
N GLY A 26 -6.42 9.55 -14.99
CA GLY A 26 -7.55 9.14 -14.16
C GLY A 26 -7.19 8.24 -12.98
N SER A 27 -5.90 7.95 -12.75
CA SER A 27 -5.50 7.14 -11.61
C SER A 27 -5.60 7.93 -10.29
N VAL A 28 -5.78 7.20 -9.20
CA VAL A 28 -5.94 7.76 -7.86
C VAL A 28 -4.87 7.16 -6.95
N VAL A 29 -4.18 8.01 -6.19
CA VAL A 29 -3.19 7.56 -5.22
C VAL A 29 -3.83 7.50 -3.84
N LEU A 30 -3.66 6.36 -3.18
CA LEU A 30 -3.99 6.18 -1.77
C LEU A 30 -2.68 5.95 -1.01
N ASP A 31 -2.18 7.02 -0.40
CA ASP A 31 -0.95 6.97 0.37
C ASP A 31 -1.27 6.68 1.83
N GLY A 32 -0.65 5.66 2.39
CA GLY A 32 -0.92 5.22 3.75
C GLY A 32 -0.69 6.31 4.80
N ASP A 33 0.35 7.11 4.63
CA ASP A 33 0.66 8.18 5.58
C ASP A 33 -0.37 9.31 5.49
N GLU A 34 -0.78 9.69 4.30
CA GLU A 34 -1.83 10.71 4.11
C GLU A 34 -3.15 10.26 4.72
N ILE A 35 -3.51 8.99 4.52
CA ILE A 35 -4.75 8.44 5.07
C ILE A 35 -4.67 8.33 6.58
N ARG A 36 -3.52 7.98 7.13
CA ARG A 36 -3.30 7.91 8.58
C ARG A 36 -3.51 9.26 9.25
N GLU A 37 -3.14 10.34 8.59
CA GLU A 37 -3.39 11.69 9.07
C GLU A 37 -4.88 12.00 9.26
N LEU A 38 -5.71 11.44 8.36
CA LEU A 38 -7.15 11.67 8.42
C LEU A 38 -7.81 10.98 9.61
N TRP A 39 -7.32 9.85 10.05
CA TRP A 39 -7.96 9.05 11.10
C TRP A 39 -7.14 8.90 12.38
N LYS A 40 -5.96 9.46 12.44
CA LYS A 40 -5.08 9.43 13.62
C LYS A 40 -4.95 8.03 14.23
N MET A 41 -4.51 7.07 13.44
CA MET A 41 -4.37 5.70 13.90
C MET A 41 -3.00 5.44 14.51
N GLY A 42 -2.94 4.50 15.45
CA GLY A 42 -1.69 4.05 16.05
C GLY A 42 -0.91 3.08 15.17
N PHE A 43 0.09 2.42 15.77
CA PHE A 43 1.00 1.52 15.07
C PHE A 43 1.00 0.09 15.62
N SER A 44 0.03 -0.26 16.47
CA SER A 44 -0.13 -1.66 16.89
C SER A 44 -0.55 -2.51 15.67
N ASP A 45 -0.36 -3.81 15.77
CA ASP A 45 -0.78 -4.71 14.67
C ASP A 45 -2.27 -4.56 14.38
N LYS A 46 -3.09 -4.43 15.43
CA LYS A 46 -4.53 -4.21 15.27
C LYS A 46 -4.82 -2.93 14.49
N ASP A 47 -4.15 -1.84 14.83
CA ASP A 47 -4.33 -0.57 14.15
C ASP A 47 -3.86 -0.63 12.70
N ARG A 48 -2.75 -1.32 12.45
CA ARG A 48 -2.21 -1.50 11.10
C ARG A 48 -3.15 -2.30 10.21
N VAL A 49 -3.73 -3.39 10.74
CA VAL A 49 -4.70 -4.18 9.99
C VAL A 49 -5.94 -3.34 9.67
N ARG A 50 -6.44 -2.59 10.65
CA ARG A 50 -7.61 -1.71 10.45
C ARG A 50 -7.32 -0.64 9.39
N HIS A 51 -6.12 -0.09 9.40
CA HIS A 51 -5.68 0.89 8.41
C HIS A 51 -5.67 0.29 7.00
N LEU A 52 -5.12 -0.93 6.86
CA LEU A 52 -5.12 -1.64 5.58
C LEU A 52 -6.53 -2.00 5.11
N GLN A 53 -7.42 -2.36 6.03
CA GLN A 53 -8.82 -2.61 5.69
C GLN A 53 -9.48 -1.38 5.08
N ARG A 54 -9.24 -0.20 5.65
CA ARG A 54 -9.79 1.06 5.14
C ARG A 54 -9.25 1.38 3.75
N ILE A 55 -7.94 1.27 3.58
CA ILE A 55 -7.30 1.49 2.27
C ILE A 55 -7.88 0.54 1.24
N THR A 56 -8.00 -0.74 1.59
CA THR A 56 -8.52 -1.76 0.68
C THR A 56 -9.96 -1.48 0.28
N LYS A 57 -10.81 -1.08 1.23
CA LYS A 57 -12.21 -0.76 0.93
C LYS A 57 -12.32 0.45 -0.01
N MET A 58 -11.52 1.48 0.22
CA MET A 58 -11.50 2.63 -0.68
C MET A 58 -11.01 2.25 -2.08
N ALA A 59 -9.96 1.45 -2.15
CA ALA A 59 -9.41 0.99 -3.42
C ALA A 59 -10.41 0.15 -4.21
N LYS A 60 -11.12 -0.75 -3.53
CA LYS A 60 -12.16 -1.57 -4.17
C LYS A 60 -13.27 -0.72 -4.74
N LEU A 61 -13.71 0.29 -4.00
CA LEU A 61 -14.75 1.19 -4.46
C LEU A 61 -14.31 1.92 -5.73
N LEU A 62 -13.09 2.43 -5.73
CA LEU A 62 -12.53 3.16 -6.87
C LEU A 62 -12.31 2.24 -8.08
N GLU A 63 -11.79 1.04 -7.85
CA GLU A 63 -11.60 0.06 -8.91
C GLU A 63 -12.96 -0.30 -9.55
N GLY A 64 -13.98 -0.48 -8.72
CA GLY A 64 -15.33 -0.78 -9.19
C GLY A 64 -15.93 0.31 -10.06
N GLN A 65 -15.45 1.55 -9.92
CA GLN A 65 -15.88 2.68 -10.73
C GLN A 65 -14.98 2.92 -11.95
N GLY A 66 -14.05 2.00 -12.21
CA GLY A 66 -13.20 2.06 -13.38
C GLY A 66 -11.88 2.78 -13.21
N HIS A 67 -11.52 3.16 -11.98
CA HIS A 67 -10.25 3.84 -11.73
C HIS A 67 -9.10 2.85 -11.55
N THR A 68 -7.94 3.22 -12.04
CA THR A 68 -6.69 2.58 -11.62
C THR A 68 -6.31 3.19 -10.28
N VAL A 69 -6.01 2.35 -9.30
CA VAL A 69 -5.68 2.79 -7.95
C VAL A 69 -4.22 2.45 -7.66
N ILE A 70 -3.50 3.40 -7.11
CA ILE A 70 -2.10 3.23 -6.72
C ILE A 70 -2.02 3.37 -5.21
N ILE A 71 -1.72 2.27 -4.53
CA ILE A 71 -1.60 2.24 -3.08
C ILE A 71 -0.12 2.31 -2.72
N ALA A 72 0.24 3.17 -1.79
CA ALA A 72 1.60 3.27 -1.27
C ALA A 72 1.55 3.16 0.26
N CYS A 73 2.00 2.04 0.81
CA CYS A 73 2.00 1.82 2.25
C CYS A 73 3.04 0.78 2.64
N VAL A 74 3.50 0.80 3.89
CA VAL A 74 4.50 -0.15 4.37
C VAL A 74 3.96 -1.57 4.33
N SER A 75 2.78 -1.82 4.92
CA SER A 75 2.15 -3.14 5.01
C SER A 75 3.17 -4.26 5.28
N PRO A 76 3.71 -4.33 6.52
CA PRO A 76 4.94 -5.10 6.79
C PRO A 76 4.80 -6.61 6.72
N LYS A 77 3.61 -7.17 6.86
CA LYS A 77 3.39 -8.61 6.89
C LYS A 77 2.95 -9.14 5.54
N ARG A 78 3.66 -10.15 5.00
CA ARG A 78 3.29 -10.77 3.73
C ARG A 78 1.86 -11.32 3.73
N LEU A 79 1.43 -11.92 4.84
CA LEU A 79 0.07 -12.45 4.94
C LEU A 79 -0.98 -11.36 4.81
N TRP A 80 -0.73 -10.18 5.37
CA TRP A 80 -1.64 -9.05 5.25
C TRP A 80 -1.72 -8.58 3.79
N ARG A 81 -0.56 -8.37 3.15
CA ARG A 81 -0.52 -7.96 1.75
C ARG A 81 -1.28 -8.93 0.86
N LYS A 82 -1.01 -10.22 1.03
CA LYS A 82 -1.65 -11.27 0.25
C LYS A 82 -3.17 -11.29 0.47
N HIS A 83 -3.59 -11.18 1.73
CA HIS A 83 -5.00 -11.17 2.09
C HIS A 83 -5.75 -10.00 1.45
N PHE A 84 -5.23 -8.79 1.55
CA PHE A 84 -5.90 -7.62 1.03
C PHE A 84 -5.86 -7.54 -0.49
N GLN A 85 -4.75 -7.92 -1.09
CA GLN A 85 -4.62 -7.87 -2.55
C GLN A 85 -5.56 -8.83 -3.28
N LYS A 86 -5.92 -9.94 -2.66
CA LYS A 86 -6.87 -10.88 -3.23
C LYS A 86 -8.26 -10.28 -3.44
N GLN A 87 -8.57 -9.19 -2.79
CA GLN A 87 -9.89 -8.57 -2.87
C GLN A 87 -10.07 -7.72 -4.12
N PHE A 88 -9.01 -7.44 -4.86
CA PHE A 88 -9.07 -6.65 -6.09
C PHE A 88 -9.27 -7.56 -7.30
N LYS A 89 -9.85 -6.99 -8.38
CA LYS A 89 -10.01 -7.71 -9.65
C LYS A 89 -8.67 -8.02 -10.26
N GLU A 90 -7.78 -7.03 -10.30
CA GLU A 90 -6.41 -7.17 -10.74
C GLU A 90 -5.51 -6.37 -9.81
N SER A 91 -4.38 -6.94 -9.42
CA SER A 91 -3.41 -6.21 -8.63
C SER A 91 -1.99 -6.62 -9.00
N LEU A 92 -1.07 -5.68 -8.84
CA LEU A 92 0.35 -5.90 -9.01
C LEU A 92 1.07 -5.35 -7.79
N GLU A 93 1.84 -6.18 -7.12
CA GLU A 93 2.66 -5.74 -6.00
C GLU A 93 4.01 -5.24 -6.49
N ILE A 94 4.39 -4.06 -6.04
CA ILE A 94 5.71 -3.48 -6.30
C ILE A 94 6.39 -3.29 -4.95
N CYS A 95 7.49 -4.01 -4.72
CA CYS A 95 8.25 -3.88 -3.49
C CYS A 95 9.48 -3.01 -3.73
N MET A 96 9.59 -1.93 -2.97
CA MET A 96 10.76 -1.06 -3.06
C MET A 96 11.96 -1.74 -2.39
N PRO A 97 13.12 -1.78 -3.05
CA PRO A 97 14.27 -2.58 -2.57
C PRO A 97 15.04 -1.95 -1.40
N PHE A 98 14.86 -0.67 -1.16
CA PHE A 98 15.62 0.04 -0.13
C PHE A 98 14.69 0.68 0.88
N GLY A 99 15.27 1.25 1.92
CA GLY A 99 14.52 1.98 2.92
C GLY A 99 14.95 1.62 4.33
N GLU A 100 14.25 2.19 5.30
CA GLU A 100 14.56 2.07 6.72
C GLU A 100 13.46 1.30 7.45
N LEU A 101 13.84 0.63 8.52
CA LEU A 101 12.89 0.05 9.46
C LEU A 101 12.71 1.01 10.62
N TRP A 102 11.47 1.17 11.05
CA TRP A 102 11.19 1.86 12.29
C TRP A 102 11.55 0.94 13.45
N GLU A 103 11.88 1.52 14.57
CA GLU A 103 12.05 0.78 15.81
C GLU A 103 10.83 -0.11 16.05
N ASN A 104 11.06 -1.37 16.38
CA ASN A 104 10.02 -2.37 16.62
C ASN A 104 9.11 -2.65 15.42
N THR A 105 9.53 -2.32 14.21
CA THR A 105 8.79 -2.63 13.01
C THR A 105 9.58 -3.59 12.15
N GLU A 106 8.98 -4.72 11.81
CA GLU A 106 9.54 -5.66 10.87
C GLU A 106 8.90 -5.47 9.50
N PHE A 107 9.67 -5.68 8.44
CA PHE A 107 9.14 -5.74 7.11
C PHE A 107 9.52 -7.06 6.47
N GLU A 108 8.50 -7.84 6.10
CA GLU A 108 8.71 -9.12 5.44
C GLU A 108 8.80 -8.92 3.93
N GLU A 109 9.94 -9.29 3.34
CA GLU A 109 10.14 -9.23 1.90
C GLU A 109 9.16 -10.16 1.18
N PRO A 110 8.86 -9.90 -0.11
CA PRO A 110 8.03 -10.81 -0.87
C PRO A 110 8.66 -12.19 -0.96
N GLU A 111 7.81 -13.21 -1.01
CA GLU A 111 8.24 -14.59 -1.12
C GLU A 111 9.07 -14.81 -2.38
N GLY A 112 10.15 -15.60 -2.26
CA GLY A 112 11.06 -15.87 -3.37
C GLY A 112 12.11 -14.80 -3.61
N LYS A 113 12.06 -13.68 -2.90
CA LYS A 113 13.04 -12.61 -3.00
C LYS A 113 14.04 -12.74 -1.88
N LYS A 114 15.26 -12.98 -2.20
CA LYS A 114 16.33 -13.16 -1.20
C LYS A 114 17.41 -12.11 -1.36
#